data_8c8c61c590042368799d4ed9d5ac552a
#
_entry.id   8c8c61c590042368799d4ed9d5ac552a
#
_cell.length_a   1.000
_cell.length_b   1.000
_cell.length_c   1.000
_cell.angle_alpha   90.00
_cell.angle_beta   90.00
_cell.angle_gamma   90.00
#
_symmetry.space_group_name_H-M   'P 1'
#
loop_
_entity.id
_entity.type
_entity.pdbx_description
1 polymer ?
#
loop_
_entity_poly.entity_id
_entity_poly.type
_entity_poly.pdbx_seq_one_letter_code
_entity_poly.pdbx_strand_id
1 'polypeptide(L)'
;KEDNRVGIGAKALSGEGYKGHSFWDTETFIFPYFQMAEPEVARTLLEFRYKGLYGARKKAKENGYKGAMYPWEAAWISDGEVTPYITGVNVHTGEPLICLTGVIEQHITSDIIFALWQYYTATGDQDFMDRYGYEMIIETARFWNSRLEWIEENNRYEIRDVIGPDEYKEHVDNNAYTNYMAHENMRLAAQVIACIRDEKKDIYGKMQKLMQEEGTSLEQLEEELKDKMKKLYLPQPDEKTGIIPQFDGYFDLKEIDLSVYKNASVVGTIFHDYSGEDVQKMQAGKQADIVELLYQMEDITTPDNKAKNYVYYEARTLHDSSLSKAIHSITAC
;
A
#
# COMPACT_ATOMS: atom_id res chain seq x y z
N LYS A 1 14.66 -19.99 0.28
CA LYS A 1 14.80 -19.39 1.61
C LYS A 1 13.98 -20.18 2.62
N GLU A 2 14.63 -20.69 3.67
CA GLU A 2 13.96 -21.54 4.68
C GLU A 2 13.62 -20.77 5.97
N ASP A 3 14.22 -19.59 6.20
CA ASP A 3 13.99 -18.79 7.41
C ASP A 3 12.87 -17.81 7.21
N ASN A 4 11.76 -18.04 7.90
CA ASN A 4 10.58 -17.21 7.89
C ASN A 4 10.53 -16.15 9.01
N ARG A 5 11.68 -15.84 9.63
CA ARG A 5 11.80 -14.78 10.65
C ARG A 5 12.27 -13.45 10.06
N VAL A 6 12.73 -13.46 8.81
CA VAL A 6 13.24 -12.29 8.10
C VAL A 6 12.64 -12.23 6.69
N GLY A 7 12.40 -11.02 6.21
CA GLY A 7 11.99 -10.75 4.83
C GLY A 7 13.16 -10.74 3.85
N ILE A 8 12.93 -10.22 2.66
CA ILE A 8 13.97 -9.82 1.71
C ILE A 8 14.05 -8.30 1.75
N GLY A 9 15.26 -7.76 1.97
CA GLY A 9 15.44 -6.31 2.02
C GLY A 9 15.21 -5.66 0.66
N ALA A 10 14.81 -4.38 0.66
CA ALA A 10 14.52 -3.60 -0.54
C ALA A 10 15.66 -3.60 -1.58
N LYS A 11 16.92 -3.70 -1.14
CA LYS A 11 18.10 -3.84 -2.00
C LYS A 11 18.68 -5.23 -2.02
N ALA A 12 17.89 -6.25 -1.67
CA ALA A 12 18.30 -7.65 -1.57
C ALA A 12 19.55 -7.82 -0.69
N LEU A 13 20.46 -8.75 -1.07
CA LEU A 13 21.67 -9.04 -0.28
C LEU A 13 22.87 -8.18 -0.63
N SER A 14 22.87 -7.50 -1.77
CA SER A 14 24.03 -6.80 -2.32
C SER A 14 24.03 -5.29 -2.05
N GLY A 15 22.91 -4.73 -1.56
CA GLY A 15 22.78 -3.29 -1.31
C GLY A 15 23.04 -2.91 0.14
N GLU A 16 23.81 -1.85 0.37
CA GLU A 16 24.08 -1.33 1.71
C GLU A 16 22.92 -0.53 2.32
N GLY A 17 21.96 -0.07 1.50
CA GLY A 17 20.81 0.69 1.95
C GLY A 17 19.79 -0.18 2.68
N TYR A 18 18.97 0.45 3.54
CA TYR A 18 17.83 -0.13 4.25
C TYR A 18 18.16 -1.31 5.18
N LYS A 19 19.42 -1.58 5.47
CA LYS A 19 19.89 -2.56 6.49
C LYS A 19 19.30 -3.97 6.35
N GLY A 20 18.82 -4.32 5.17
CA GLY A 20 18.11 -5.60 4.93
C GLY A 20 16.67 -5.62 5.39
N HIS A 21 16.10 -4.48 5.78
CA HIS A 21 14.71 -4.37 6.19
C HIS A 21 13.75 -4.50 5.00
N SER A 22 12.55 -5.03 5.28
CA SER A 22 11.50 -5.24 4.29
C SER A 22 10.54 -4.06 4.25
N PHE A 23 10.16 -3.69 3.04
CA PHE A 23 9.19 -2.65 2.71
C PHE A 23 8.14 -3.27 1.78
N TRP A 24 7.28 -2.46 1.17
CA TRP A 24 6.33 -2.92 0.15
C TRP A 24 7.01 -3.46 -1.11
N ASP A 25 8.29 -3.10 -1.33
CA ASP A 25 9.15 -3.66 -2.39
C ASP A 25 9.09 -5.19 -2.44
N THR A 26 9.04 -5.81 -1.26
CA THR A 26 8.98 -7.27 -1.17
C THR A 26 7.70 -7.79 -1.80
N GLU A 27 6.55 -7.30 -1.42
CA GLU A 27 5.26 -7.81 -1.84
C GLU A 27 4.92 -7.43 -3.28
N THR A 28 5.20 -6.18 -3.66
CA THR A 28 4.78 -5.65 -4.95
C THR A 28 5.75 -5.98 -6.08
N PHE A 29 7.06 -5.98 -5.83
CA PHE A 29 8.06 -6.07 -6.90
C PHE A 29 8.90 -7.35 -6.87
N ILE A 30 9.20 -7.89 -5.69
CA ILE A 30 10.06 -9.09 -5.54
C ILE A 30 9.20 -10.36 -5.52
N PHE A 31 8.10 -10.33 -4.82
CA PHE A 31 7.21 -11.45 -4.57
C PHE A 31 6.65 -12.10 -5.85
N PRO A 32 6.22 -11.36 -6.89
CA PRO A 32 5.68 -11.95 -8.12
C PRO A 32 6.65 -12.93 -8.79
N TYR A 33 7.96 -12.66 -8.73
CA TYR A 33 8.96 -13.60 -9.23
C TYR A 33 8.96 -14.93 -8.45
N PHE A 34 8.99 -14.86 -7.12
CA PHE A 34 8.99 -16.05 -6.28
C PHE A 34 7.68 -16.81 -6.34
N GLN A 35 6.57 -16.12 -6.43
CA GLN A 35 5.26 -16.75 -6.58
C GLN A 35 5.21 -17.68 -7.81
N MET A 36 5.85 -17.29 -8.90
CA MET A 36 5.87 -18.07 -10.14
C MET A 36 7.01 -19.11 -10.19
N ALA A 37 8.19 -18.73 -9.71
CA ALA A 37 9.39 -19.55 -9.87
C ALA A 37 9.66 -20.47 -8.66
N GLU A 38 9.39 -20.01 -7.45
CA GLU A 38 9.69 -20.71 -6.18
C GLU A 38 8.60 -20.44 -5.13
N PRO A 39 7.38 -21.04 -5.26
CA PRO A 39 6.24 -20.74 -4.38
C PRO A 39 6.51 -20.95 -2.88
N GLU A 40 7.44 -21.88 -2.52
CA GLU A 40 7.82 -22.09 -1.13
C GLU A 40 8.55 -20.86 -0.56
N VAL A 41 9.32 -20.16 -1.37
CA VAL A 41 9.96 -18.90 -0.95
C VAL A 41 8.89 -17.81 -0.76
N ALA A 42 7.95 -17.69 -1.69
CA ALA A 42 6.81 -16.77 -1.55
C ALA A 42 6.04 -17.04 -0.27
N ARG A 43 5.70 -18.31 0.02
CA ARG A 43 5.08 -18.71 1.29
C ARG A 43 5.90 -18.24 2.50
N THR A 44 7.21 -18.43 2.48
CA THR A 44 8.09 -18.03 3.59
C THR A 44 8.07 -16.52 3.83
N LEU A 45 7.95 -15.72 2.78
CA LEU A 45 7.84 -14.25 2.88
C LEU A 45 6.50 -13.84 3.52
N LEU A 46 5.41 -14.49 3.16
CA LEU A 46 4.10 -14.25 3.77
C LEU A 46 4.07 -14.73 5.24
N GLU A 47 4.73 -15.83 5.57
CA GLU A 47 4.88 -16.28 6.97
C GLU A 47 5.67 -15.28 7.83
N PHE A 48 6.66 -14.60 7.25
CA PHE A 48 7.34 -13.47 7.90
C PHE A 48 6.34 -12.35 8.23
N ARG A 49 5.49 -11.97 7.30
CA ARG A 49 4.45 -10.95 7.54
C ARG A 49 3.45 -11.42 8.60
N TYR A 50 3.02 -12.68 8.57
CA TYR A 50 2.15 -13.20 9.63
C TYR A 50 2.80 -13.12 11.02
N LYS A 51 4.06 -13.49 11.15
CA LYS A 51 4.79 -13.36 12.41
C LYS A 51 4.91 -11.91 12.89
N GLY A 52 4.94 -10.96 11.95
CA GLY A 52 4.89 -9.53 12.21
C GLY A 52 3.51 -8.99 12.60
N LEU A 53 2.46 -9.81 12.59
CA LEU A 53 1.09 -9.37 12.85
C LEU A 53 0.90 -8.77 14.26
N TYR A 54 1.65 -9.26 15.26
CA TYR A 54 1.66 -8.67 16.59
C TYR A 54 2.14 -7.21 16.57
N GLY A 55 3.23 -6.93 15.88
CA GLY A 55 3.77 -5.58 15.70
C GLY A 55 2.80 -4.66 14.92
N ALA A 56 2.12 -5.21 13.91
CA ALA A 56 1.12 -4.49 13.14
C ALA A 56 -0.12 -4.12 13.99
N ARG A 57 -0.59 -5.02 14.85
CA ARG A 57 -1.67 -4.72 15.81
C ARG A 57 -1.25 -3.66 16.83
N LYS A 58 -0.02 -3.74 17.32
CA LYS A 58 0.55 -2.74 18.22
C LYS A 58 0.59 -1.37 17.54
N LYS A 59 1.10 -1.29 16.31
CA LYS A 59 1.15 -0.04 15.52
C LYS A 59 -0.25 0.55 15.31
N ALA A 60 -1.23 -0.27 14.92
CA ALA A 60 -2.61 0.19 14.77
C ALA A 60 -3.14 0.82 16.06
N LYS A 61 -2.99 0.13 17.18
CA LYS A 61 -3.44 0.60 18.50
C LYS A 61 -2.75 1.90 18.93
N GLU A 62 -1.43 2.02 18.73
CA GLU A 62 -0.65 3.22 19.07
C GLU A 62 -1.08 4.45 18.25
N ASN A 63 -1.60 4.21 17.03
CA ASN A 63 -2.16 5.25 16.17
C ASN A 63 -3.68 5.44 16.32
N GLY A 64 -4.31 4.79 17.31
CA GLY A 64 -5.75 4.95 17.60
C GLY A 64 -6.67 4.11 16.71
N TYR A 65 -6.13 3.15 15.95
CA TYR A 65 -6.89 2.27 15.07
C TYR A 65 -7.08 0.87 15.67
N LYS A 66 -8.00 0.11 15.07
CA LYS A 66 -8.26 -1.30 15.38
C LYS A 66 -7.53 -2.21 14.37
N GLY A 67 -7.50 -3.51 14.66
CA GLY A 67 -6.93 -4.51 13.75
C GLY A 67 -5.42 -4.39 13.60
N ALA A 68 -4.89 -4.54 12.39
CA ALA A 68 -3.47 -4.57 12.11
C ALA A 68 -3.09 -3.58 11.00
N MET A 69 -2.23 -2.63 11.32
CA MET A 69 -1.58 -1.68 10.42
C MET A 69 -0.13 -2.11 10.26
N TYR A 70 0.23 -2.69 9.13
CA TYR A 70 1.60 -3.14 8.90
C TYR A 70 2.58 -1.96 8.87
N PRO A 71 3.81 -2.17 9.41
CA PRO A 71 4.84 -1.14 9.36
C PRO A 71 5.28 -0.87 7.93
N TRP A 72 5.63 0.40 7.64
CA TRP A 72 6.29 0.76 6.38
C TRP A 72 7.63 0.05 6.25
N GLU A 73 8.45 0.14 7.30
CA GLU A 73 9.73 -0.56 7.41
C GLU A 73 9.67 -1.65 8.47
N ALA A 74 9.89 -2.91 8.08
CA ALA A 74 9.87 -4.07 8.96
C ALA A 74 11.27 -4.69 9.08
N ALA A 75 11.79 -4.79 10.32
CA ALA A 75 13.07 -5.40 10.61
C ALA A 75 12.90 -6.84 11.12
N TRP A 76 12.42 -7.02 12.34
CA TRP A 76 12.28 -8.31 13.00
C TRP A 76 10.80 -8.62 13.32
N ILE A 77 10.47 -9.90 13.42
CA ILE A 77 9.09 -10.37 13.63
C ILE A 77 8.41 -9.87 14.93
N SER A 78 9.17 -9.44 15.92
CA SER A 78 8.63 -8.88 17.17
C SER A 78 8.43 -7.36 17.12
N ASP A 79 8.99 -6.72 16.11
CA ASP A 79 8.99 -5.27 16.01
C ASP A 79 7.70 -4.78 15.34
N GLY A 80 7.34 -3.54 15.63
CA GLY A 80 6.36 -2.81 14.86
C GLY A 80 7.07 -1.95 13.80
N GLU A 81 6.72 -0.66 13.75
CA GLU A 81 7.37 0.31 12.87
C GLU A 81 8.81 0.59 13.31
N VAL A 82 9.75 0.49 12.38
CA VAL A 82 11.16 0.80 12.62
C VAL A 82 11.69 1.94 11.75
N THR A 83 10.85 2.56 10.92
CA THR A 83 11.21 3.77 10.18
C THR A 83 11.59 4.87 11.17
N PRO A 84 12.80 5.44 11.07
CA PRO A 84 13.19 6.54 11.94
C PRO A 84 12.34 7.78 11.64
N TYR A 85 11.67 8.35 12.64
CA TYR A 85 10.91 9.60 12.46
C TYR A 85 11.82 10.78 12.12
N ILE A 86 13.05 10.81 12.64
CA ILE A 86 14.08 11.80 12.29
C ILE A 86 15.20 11.08 11.55
N THR A 87 15.42 11.43 10.29
CA THR A 87 16.43 10.80 9.41
C THR A 87 17.74 11.57 9.35
N GLY A 88 17.78 12.78 9.87
CA GLY A 88 18.96 13.63 9.87
C GLY A 88 18.66 15.04 10.32
N VAL A 89 19.58 15.95 10.02
CA VAL A 89 19.45 17.39 10.30
C VAL A 89 19.79 18.14 9.02
N ASN A 90 18.95 19.11 8.66
CA ASN A 90 19.24 20.03 7.58
C ASN A 90 20.49 20.85 7.94
N VAL A 91 21.55 20.68 7.20
CA VAL A 91 22.86 21.30 7.49
C VAL A 91 22.85 22.82 7.36
N HIS A 92 21.85 23.41 6.69
CA HIS A 92 21.73 24.85 6.50
C HIS A 92 20.87 25.52 7.59
N THR A 93 19.78 24.85 8.02
CA THR A 93 18.83 25.41 8.99
C THR A 93 19.04 24.87 10.41
N GLY A 94 19.68 23.71 10.56
CA GLY A 94 19.79 22.99 11.83
C GLY A 94 18.52 22.27 12.27
N GLU A 95 17.47 22.27 11.45
CA GLU A 95 16.21 21.63 11.75
C GLU A 95 16.24 20.12 11.45
N PRO A 96 15.49 19.29 12.20
CA PRO A 96 15.41 17.87 11.94
C PRO A 96 14.73 17.59 10.59
N LEU A 97 15.27 16.62 9.86
CA LEU A 97 14.63 16.07 8.66
C LEU A 97 13.63 14.99 9.09
N ILE A 98 12.35 15.28 8.95
CA ILE A 98 11.26 14.41 9.34
C ILE A 98 10.99 13.41 8.22
N CYS A 99 10.75 12.15 8.58
CA CYS A 99 10.29 11.08 7.69
C CYS A 99 8.90 10.64 8.11
N LEU A 100 7.92 10.88 7.27
CA LEU A 100 6.52 10.60 7.57
C LEU A 100 6.06 9.24 7.05
N THR A 101 6.85 8.53 6.26
CA THR A 101 6.46 7.26 5.63
C THR A 101 6.04 6.21 6.66
N GLY A 102 6.75 6.09 7.78
CA GLY A 102 6.36 5.21 8.89
C GLY A 102 5.04 5.59 9.58
N VAL A 103 4.53 6.80 9.36
CA VAL A 103 3.34 7.33 10.03
C VAL A 103 2.12 7.29 9.11
N ILE A 104 2.22 7.89 7.93
CA ILE A 104 1.08 8.12 7.02
C ILE A 104 1.18 7.39 5.68
N GLU A 105 2.24 6.64 5.39
CA GLU A 105 2.30 5.76 4.22
C GLU A 105 1.76 4.37 4.59
N GLN A 106 0.47 4.17 4.38
CA GLN A 106 -0.31 3.09 4.97
C GLN A 106 -0.70 1.99 3.97
N HIS A 107 -0.52 2.23 2.67
CA HIS A 107 -0.95 1.31 1.62
C HIS A 107 -0.28 -0.08 1.69
N ILE A 108 0.95 -0.18 2.25
CA ILE A 108 1.65 -1.45 2.49
C ILE A 108 0.77 -2.48 3.22
N THR A 109 -0.14 -2.02 4.06
CA THR A 109 -1.09 -2.90 4.76
C THR A 109 -1.95 -3.69 3.79
N SER A 110 -2.41 -3.07 2.70
CA SER A 110 -3.17 -3.73 1.65
C SER A 110 -2.27 -4.46 0.64
N ASP A 111 -1.07 -3.95 0.35
CA ASP A 111 -0.14 -4.58 -0.60
C ASP A 111 0.22 -6.00 -0.16
N ILE A 112 0.44 -6.19 1.14
CA ILE A 112 0.70 -7.52 1.74
C ILE A 112 -0.50 -8.46 1.50
N ILE A 113 -1.72 -7.97 1.66
CA ILE A 113 -2.93 -8.79 1.48
C ILE A 113 -3.19 -9.08 0.01
N PHE A 114 -2.90 -8.14 -0.86
CA PHE A 114 -2.99 -8.34 -2.30
C PHE A 114 -2.01 -9.43 -2.77
N ALA A 115 -0.76 -9.37 -2.35
CA ALA A 115 0.23 -10.40 -2.63
C ALA A 115 -0.15 -11.77 -2.05
N LEU A 116 -0.69 -11.80 -0.82
CA LEU A 116 -1.21 -13.02 -0.20
C LEU A 116 -2.34 -13.63 -1.03
N TRP A 117 -3.27 -12.81 -1.49
CA TRP A 117 -4.40 -13.29 -2.29
C TRP A 117 -3.97 -13.80 -3.66
N GLN A 118 -3.03 -13.11 -4.31
CA GLN A 118 -2.41 -13.59 -5.55
C GLN A 118 -1.72 -14.94 -5.36
N TYR A 119 -0.95 -15.09 -4.26
CA TYR A 119 -0.30 -16.35 -3.91
C TYR A 119 -1.32 -17.48 -3.76
N TYR A 120 -2.38 -17.26 -2.99
CA TYR A 120 -3.43 -18.26 -2.79
C TYR A 120 -4.12 -18.62 -4.10
N THR A 121 -4.44 -17.64 -4.92
CA THR A 121 -5.08 -17.85 -6.22
C THR A 121 -4.20 -18.68 -7.17
N ALA A 122 -2.88 -18.44 -7.14
CA ALA A 122 -1.95 -19.15 -8.00
C ALA A 122 -1.62 -20.57 -7.52
N THR A 123 -1.57 -20.80 -6.20
CA THR A 123 -1.06 -22.06 -5.63
C THR A 123 -2.15 -22.96 -5.07
N GLY A 124 -3.30 -22.41 -4.66
CA GLY A 124 -4.32 -23.14 -3.92
C GLY A 124 -3.89 -23.56 -2.51
N ASP A 125 -2.88 -22.92 -1.91
CA ASP A 125 -2.30 -23.30 -0.61
C ASP A 125 -3.28 -23.06 0.54
N GLN A 126 -4.20 -24.02 0.69
CA GLN A 126 -5.22 -23.97 1.73
C GLN A 126 -4.65 -24.09 3.15
N ASP A 127 -3.52 -24.81 3.33
CA ASP A 127 -2.85 -24.90 4.63
C ASP A 127 -2.36 -23.53 5.11
N PHE A 128 -1.79 -22.74 4.21
CA PHE A 128 -1.38 -21.37 4.51
C PHE A 128 -2.59 -20.51 4.88
N MET A 129 -3.67 -20.58 4.11
CA MET A 129 -4.88 -19.81 4.38
C MET A 129 -5.50 -20.16 5.73
N ASP A 130 -5.64 -21.45 6.02
CA ASP A 130 -6.25 -21.94 7.28
C ASP A 130 -5.42 -21.54 8.51
N ARG A 131 -4.10 -21.51 8.40
CA ARG A 131 -3.21 -21.19 9.51
C ARG A 131 -2.96 -19.71 9.71
N TYR A 132 -2.91 -18.95 8.64
CA TYR A 132 -2.39 -17.59 8.64
C TYR A 132 -3.24 -16.59 7.83
N GLY A 133 -3.61 -16.95 6.61
CA GLY A 133 -4.14 -16.02 5.62
C GLY A 133 -5.45 -15.37 6.04
N TYR A 134 -6.40 -16.14 6.55
CA TYR A 134 -7.69 -15.60 6.96
C TYR A 134 -7.55 -14.57 8.10
N GLU A 135 -6.67 -14.84 9.07
CA GLU A 135 -6.42 -13.91 10.17
C GLU A 135 -5.80 -12.60 9.66
N MET A 136 -4.80 -12.68 8.76
CA MET A 136 -4.16 -11.49 8.19
C MET A 136 -5.16 -10.62 7.43
N ILE A 137 -5.98 -11.22 6.56
CA ILE A 137 -6.97 -10.50 5.74
C ILE A 137 -8.01 -9.80 6.63
N ILE A 138 -8.52 -10.47 7.64
CA ILE A 138 -9.54 -9.90 8.55
C ILE A 138 -8.95 -8.78 9.39
N GLU A 139 -7.77 -8.96 9.97
CA GLU A 139 -7.16 -7.97 10.84
C GLU A 139 -6.76 -6.68 10.11
N THR A 140 -6.26 -6.78 8.88
CA THR A 140 -5.94 -5.60 8.07
C THR A 140 -7.20 -4.88 7.59
N ALA A 141 -8.26 -5.60 7.25
CA ALA A 141 -9.54 -4.98 6.94
C ALA A 141 -10.17 -4.27 8.15
N ARG A 142 -9.95 -4.77 9.38
CA ARG A 142 -10.35 -4.07 10.61
C ARG A 142 -9.60 -2.76 10.79
N PHE A 143 -8.32 -2.71 10.39
CA PHE A 143 -7.59 -1.45 10.36
C PHE A 143 -8.28 -0.46 9.41
N TRP A 144 -8.50 -0.83 8.15
CA TRP A 144 -9.18 0.05 7.20
C TRP A 144 -10.58 0.45 7.66
N ASN A 145 -11.35 -0.49 8.19
CA ASN A 145 -12.67 -0.18 8.75
C ASN A 145 -12.63 0.93 9.82
N SER A 146 -11.58 0.93 10.66
CA SER A 146 -11.39 1.96 11.70
C SER A 146 -10.71 3.22 11.19
N ARG A 147 -9.98 3.15 10.06
CA ARG A 147 -9.22 4.25 9.46
C ARG A 147 -10.07 5.18 8.63
N LEU A 148 -11.14 4.66 8.01
CA LEU A 148 -12.01 5.46 7.16
C LEU A 148 -12.70 6.57 7.94
N GLU A 149 -12.66 7.78 7.41
CA GLU A 149 -13.27 8.98 7.95
C GLU A 149 -14.58 9.28 7.23
N TRP A 150 -15.69 9.44 7.97
CA TRP A 150 -16.95 9.87 7.40
C TRP A 150 -16.95 11.39 7.22
N ILE A 151 -17.17 11.84 6.00
CA ILE A 151 -17.24 13.25 5.65
C ILE A 151 -18.69 13.61 5.34
N GLU A 152 -19.33 14.29 6.28
CA GLU A 152 -20.78 14.61 6.22
C GLU A 152 -21.13 15.46 4.99
N GLU A 153 -20.30 16.45 4.67
CA GLU A 153 -20.49 17.33 3.52
C GLU A 153 -20.52 16.59 2.19
N ASN A 154 -19.75 15.50 2.10
CA ASN A 154 -19.61 14.69 0.89
C ASN A 154 -20.49 13.44 0.91
N ASN A 155 -21.10 13.13 2.06
CA ASN A 155 -21.88 11.91 2.29
C ASN A 155 -21.13 10.63 1.86
N ARG A 156 -19.83 10.54 2.20
CA ARG A 156 -18.96 9.44 1.83
C ARG A 156 -17.84 9.21 2.86
N TYR A 157 -17.21 8.05 2.80
CA TYR A 157 -15.96 7.79 3.52
C TYR A 157 -14.78 8.24 2.68
N GLU A 158 -13.75 8.75 3.34
CA GLU A 158 -12.49 9.18 2.75
C GLU A 158 -11.30 8.61 3.53
N ILE A 159 -10.14 8.53 2.88
CA ILE A 159 -8.83 8.29 3.52
C ILE A 159 -8.02 9.58 3.33
N ARG A 160 -7.82 10.31 4.41
CA ARG A 160 -7.19 11.63 4.39
C ARG A 160 -5.81 11.57 5.03
N ASP A 161 -4.99 12.56 4.70
CA ASP A 161 -3.66 12.73 5.29
C ASP A 161 -2.78 11.49 5.15
N VAL A 162 -2.45 11.13 3.90
CA VAL A 162 -1.60 9.99 3.57
C VAL A 162 -0.44 10.37 2.65
N ILE A 163 0.51 9.46 2.53
CA ILE A 163 1.47 9.36 1.44
C ILE A 163 1.05 8.15 0.62
N GLY A 164 0.91 8.32 -0.70
CA GLY A 164 0.75 7.23 -1.65
C GLY A 164 2.10 6.70 -2.13
N PRO A 165 2.12 5.81 -3.15
CA PRO A 165 3.37 5.33 -3.76
C PRO A 165 4.30 6.46 -4.24
N ASP A 166 3.78 7.59 -4.66
CA ASP A 166 4.56 8.79 -4.99
C ASP A 166 4.94 9.58 -3.74
N GLU A 167 6.04 9.21 -3.11
CA GLU A 167 6.55 9.82 -1.88
C GLU A 167 6.95 11.31 -2.02
N TYR A 168 6.89 11.91 -3.22
CA TYR A 168 7.02 13.37 -3.37
C TYR A 168 5.74 14.12 -2.99
N LYS A 169 4.68 13.40 -2.62
CA LYS A 169 3.36 13.92 -2.25
C LYS A 169 3.00 13.45 -0.85
N GLU A 170 3.28 14.28 0.13
CA GLU A 170 2.92 14.07 1.53
C GLU A 170 1.61 14.80 1.87
N HIS A 171 0.91 14.33 2.90
CA HIS A 171 -0.32 14.96 3.40
C HIS A 171 -1.40 15.13 2.34
N VAL A 172 -1.61 14.12 1.48
CA VAL A 172 -2.65 14.13 0.46
C VAL A 172 -3.92 13.43 0.94
N ASP A 173 -5.06 13.89 0.44
CA ASP A 173 -6.36 13.29 0.70
C ASP A 173 -6.77 12.42 -0.48
N ASN A 174 -7.35 11.26 -0.20
CA ASN A 174 -7.89 10.36 -1.21
C ASN A 174 -6.91 9.96 -2.31
N ASN A 175 -5.68 9.55 -1.91
CA ASN A 175 -4.76 8.94 -2.88
C ASN A 175 -5.43 7.73 -3.53
N ALA A 176 -5.46 7.70 -4.87
CA ALA A 176 -6.20 6.69 -5.61
C ALA A 176 -5.68 5.28 -5.32
N TYR A 177 -4.35 5.07 -5.36
CA TYR A 177 -3.76 3.77 -5.05
C TYR A 177 -4.19 3.28 -3.66
N THR A 178 -4.01 4.10 -2.64
CA THR A 178 -4.38 3.77 -1.26
C THR A 178 -5.86 3.42 -1.12
N ASN A 179 -6.75 4.22 -1.73
CA ASN A 179 -8.20 4.02 -1.61
C ASN A 179 -8.66 2.73 -2.31
N TYR A 180 -8.17 2.45 -3.51
CA TYR A 180 -8.50 1.22 -4.24
C TYR A 180 -7.95 -0.02 -3.55
N MET A 181 -6.71 0.01 -3.05
CA MET A 181 -6.09 -1.10 -2.34
C MET A 181 -6.78 -1.37 -0.99
N ALA A 182 -7.18 -0.32 -0.26
CA ALA A 182 -7.97 -0.45 0.96
C ALA A 182 -9.35 -1.06 0.69
N HIS A 183 -10.03 -0.61 -0.38
CA HIS A 183 -11.30 -1.18 -0.82
C HIS A 183 -11.17 -2.67 -1.14
N GLU A 184 -10.15 -3.06 -1.87
CA GLU A 184 -9.90 -4.46 -2.22
C GLU A 184 -9.63 -5.33 -0.98
N ASN A 185 -8.82 -4.86 -0.04
CA ASN A 185 -8.59 -5.56 1.23
C ASN A 185 -9.90 -5.78 2.00
N MET A 186 -10.75 -4.76 2.09
CA MET A 186 -12.07 -4.88 2.73
C MET A 186 -13.00 -5.85 1.98
N ARG A 187 -12.96 -5.84 0.64
CA ARG A 187 -13.74 -6.77 -0.21
C ARG A 187 -13.32 -8.22 0.04
N LEU A 188 -12.01 -8.48 0.06
CA LEU A 188 -11.46 -9.80 0.36
C LEU A 188 -11.86 -10.27 1.76
N ALA A 189 -11.81 -9.38 2.76
CA ALA A 189 -12.22 -9.73 4.12
C ALA A 189 -13.71 -10.11 4.21
N ALA A 190 -14.60 -9.37 3.57
CA ALA A 190 -16.01 -9.72 3.53
C ALA A 190 -16.24 -11.09 2.84
N GLN A 191 -15.51 -11.37 1.76
CA GLN A 191 -15.55 -12.65 1.06
C GLN A 191 -15.05 -13.80 1.95
N VAL A 192 -13.91 -13.64 2.63
CA VAL A 192 -13.34 -14.71 3.46
C VAL A 192 -14.15 -14.93 4.73
N ILE A 193 -14.75 -13.90 5.34
CA ILE A 193 -15.66 -14.06 6.49
C ILE A 193 -16.84 -14.97 6.09
N ALA A 194 -17.45 -14.72 4.94
CA ALA A 194 -18.53 -15.58 4.44
C ALA A 194 -18.04 -17.02 4.19
N CYS A 195 -16.89 -17.19 3.55
CA CYS A 195 -16.30 -18.51 3.27
C CYS A 195 -16.04 -19.29 4.56
N ILE A 196 -15.34 -18.72 5.54
CA ILE A 196 -15.02 -19.43 6.80
C ILE A 196 -16.27 -19.71 7.64
N ARG A 197 -17.28 -18.82 7.59
CA ARG A 197 -18.57 -19.06 8.25
C ARG A 197 -19.25 -20.31 7.69
N ASP A 198 -19.24 -20.51 6.39
CA ASP A 198 -19.96 -21.60 5.74
C ASP A 198 -19.14 -22.89 5.73
N GLU A 199 -17.83 -22.84 5.51
CA GLU A 199 -16.98 -23.98 5.20
C GLU A 199 -15.95 -24.34 6.29
N LYS A 200 -15.56 -23.40 7.17
CA LYS A 200 -14.43 -23.52 8.12
C LYS A 200 -14.83 -23.15 9.55
N LYS A 201 -15.76 -23.90 10.14
CA LYS A 201 -16.38 -23.59 11.43
C LYS A 201 -15.38 -23.36 12.58
N ASP A 202 -14.29 -24.13 12.60
CA ASP A 202 -13.25 -24.00 13.66
C ASP A 202 -12.50 -22.68 13.54
N ILE A 203 -12.14 -22.28 12.31
CA ILE A 203 -11.47 -21.01 12.04
C ILE A 203 -12.42 -19.86 12.33
N TYR A 204 -13.67 -19.96 11.88
CA TYR A 204 -14.70 -18.97 12.18
C TYR A 204 -14.87 -18.79 13.70
N GLY A 205 -14.96 -19.89 14.46
CA GLY A 205 -15.06 -19.84 15.92
C GLY A 205 -13.85 -19.18 16.60
N LYS A 206 -12.63 -19.46 16.11
CA LYS A 206 -11.40 -18.79 16.57
C LYS A 206 -11.46 -17.28 16.33
N MET A 207 -11.79 -16.87 15.12
CA MET A 207 -11.86 -15.46 14.75
C MET A 207 -13.00 -14.74 15.46
N GLN A 208 -14.15 -15.38 15.61
CA GLN A 208 -15.30 -14.83 16.35
C GLN A 208 -14.95 -14.55 17.81
N LYS A 209 -14.19 -15.44 18.46
CA LYS A 209 -13.72 -15.22 19.82
C LYS A 209 -12.81 -14.00 19.92
N LEU A 210 -11.89 -13.82 18.97
CA LEU A 210 -11.03 -12.64 18.90
C LEU A 210 -11.87 -11.35 18.77
N MET A 211 -12.91 -11.37 17.93
CA MET A 211 -13.82 -10.22 17.80
C MET A 211 -14.58 -9.92 19.08
N GLN A 212 -15.08 -10.96 19.78
CA GLN A 212 -15.82 -10.80 21.03
C GLN A 212 -14.97 -10.22 22.17
N GLU A 213 -13.68 -10.54 22.24
CA GLU A 213 -12.75 -9.95 23.21
C GLU A 213 -12.62 -8.41 23.01
N GLU A 214 -12.93 -7.91 21.83
CA GLU A 214 -12.95 -6.49 21.50
C GLU A 214 -14.36 -5.89 21.42
N GLY A 215 -15.38 -6.63 21.86
CA GLY A 215 -16.76 -6.15 21.96
C GLY A 215 -17.50 -6.05 20.61
N THR A 216 -17.10 -6.84 19.60
CA THR A 216 -17.74 -6.90 18.28
C THR A 216 -17.94 -8.35 17.81
N SER A 217 -18.40 -8.55 16.58
CA SER A 217 -18.54 -9.87 15.95
C SER A 217 -18.08 -9.85 14.49
N LEU A 218 -17.84 -11.04 13.92
CA LEU A 218 -17.52 -11.16 12.48
C LEU A 218 -18.70 -10.73 11.59
N GLU A 219 -19.92 -11.00 12.01
CA GLU A 219 -21.13 -10.59 11.30
C GLU A 219 -21.22 -9.05 11.24
N GLN A 220 -21.02 -8.40 12.39
CA GLN A 220 -21.03 -6.94 12.47
C GLN A 220 -19.91 -6.34 11.60
N LEU A 221 -18.70 -6.92 11.68
CA LEU A 221 -17.59 -6.47 10.83
C LEU A 221 -17.92 -6.61 9.35
N GLU A 222 -18.49 -7.75 8.92
CA GLU A 222 -18.87 -8.00 7.52
C GLU A 222 -19.89 -6.97 7.03
N GLU A 223 -20.88 -6.62 7.85
CA GLU A 223 -21.89 -5.60 7.53
C GLU A 223 -21.27 -4.20 7.42
N GLU A 224 -20.42 -3.82 8.38
CA GLU A 224 -19.70 -2.55 8.36
C GLU A 224 -18.81 -2.41 7.13
N LEU A 225 -18.04 -3.46 6.79
CA LEU A 225 -17.20 -3.47 5.58
C LEU A 225 -18.03 -3.27 4.32
N LYS A 226 -19.14 -4.00 4.18
CA LYS A 226 -20.03 -3.88 3.02
C LYS A 226 -20.68 -2.51 2.89
N ASP A 227 -21.06 -1.88 4.01
CA ASP A 227 -21.62 -0.52 3.99
C ASP A 227 -20.56 0.52 3.63
N LYS A 228 -19.39 0.44 4.27
CA LYS A 228 -18.31 1.41 4.04
C LYS A 228 -17.72 1.33 2.64
N MET A 229 -17.53 0.13 2.08
CA MET A 229 -17.08 -0.02 0.69
C MET A 229 -17.99 0.66 -0.32
N LYS A 230 -19.32 0.61 -0.12
CA LYS A 230 -20.27 1.29 -1.02
C LYS A 230 -20.16 2.81 -0.98
N LYS A 231 -19.64 3.35 0.10
CA LYS A 231 -19.55 4.78 0.36
C LYS A 231 -18.12 5.31 0.35
N LEU A 232 -17.11 4.45 0.26
CA LEU A 232 -15.72 4.86 0.14
C LEU A 232 -15.51 5.57 -1.19
N TYR A 233 -14.95 6.75 -1.13
CA TYR A 233 -14.57 7.49 -2.33
C TYR A 233 -13.43 6.79 -3.07
N LEU A 234 -13.68 6.45 -4.31
CA LEU A 234 -12.68 5.91 -5.23
C LEU A 234 -12.52 6.93 -6.37
N PRO A 235 -11.34 7.55 -6.52
CA PRO A 235 -11.09 8.50 -7.61
C PRO A 235 -11.42 7.88 -8.97
N GLN A 236 -12.27 8.54 -9.73
CA GLN A 236 -12.72 8.07 -11.05
C GLN A 236 -12.02 8.84 -12.17
N PRO A 237 -11.92 8.26 -13.38
CA PRO A 237 -11.44 9.00 -14.54
C PRO A 237 -12.28 10.26 -14.77
N ASP A 238 -11.61 11.39 -14.95
CA ASP A 238 -12.26 12.65 -15.34
C ASP A 238 -13.04 12.45 -16.65
N GLU A 239 -14.26 12.94 -16.72
CA GLU A 239 -15.17 12.69 -17.83
C GLU A 239 -14.67 13.20 -19.19
N LYS A 240 -13.84 14.24 -19.21
CA LYS A 240 -13.34 14.87 -20.44
C LYS A 240 -12.02 14.26 -20.89
N THR A 241 -11.13 13.99 -19.94
CA THR A 241 -9.76 13.55 -20.24
C THR A 241 -9.59 12.03 -20.11
N GLY A 242 -10.37 11.36 -19.29
CA GLY A 242 -10.23 9.97 -18.94
C GLY A 242 -9.07 9.71 -17.94
N ILE A 243 -8.48 10.76 -17.37
CA ILE A 243 -7.37 10.67 -16.42
C ILE A 243 -7.91 10.52 -15.01
N ILE A 244 -7.42 9.55 -14.27
CA ILE A 244 -7.70 9.35 -12.85
C ILE A 244 -6.81 10.33 -12.05
N PRO A 245 -7.35 11.19 -11.20
CA PRO A 245 -6.52 12.05 -10.34
C PRO A 245 -5.76 11.18 -9.33
N GLN A 246 -4.48 11.47 -9.13
CA GLN A 246 -3.65 10.72 -8.17
C GLN A 246 -4.17 10.90 -6.73
N PHE A 247 -4.70 12.08 -6.42
CA PHE A 247 -5.34 12.46 -5.14
C PHE A 247 -6.20 13.71 -5.35
N ASP A 248 -6.93 14.13 -4.32
CA ASP A 248 -7.78 15.33 -4.38
C ASP A 248 -6.95 16.59 -4.65
N GLY A 249 -7.33 17.37 -5.67
CA GLY A 249 -6.61 18.57 -6.08
C GLY A 249 -5.37 18.34 -6.96
N TYR A 250 -5.08 17.11 -7.40
CA TYR A 250 -3.91 16.82 -8.21
C TYR A 250 -3.82 17.68 -9.48
N PHE A 251 -4.95 17.93 -10.17
CA PHE A 251 -4.98 18.71 -11.39
C PHE A 251 -4.79 20.23 -11.19
N ASP A 252 -4.89 20.69 -9.94
CA ASP A 252 -4.63 22.09 -9.59
C ASP A 252 -3.14 22.36 -9.37
N LEU A 253 -2.32 21.32 -9.31
CA LEU A 253 -0.87 21.44 -9.16
C LEU A 253 -0.23 22.04 -10.41
N LYS A 254 0.86 22.77 -10.19
CA LYS A 254 1.62 23.41 -11.28
C LYS A 254 2.23 22.38 -12.22
N GLU A 255 1.95 22.48 -13.49
CA GLU A 255 2.68 21.74 -14.52
C GLU A 255 4.05 22.35 -14.77
N ILE A 256 5.07 21.49 -14.92
CA ILE A 256 6.43 21.89 -15.30
C ILE A 256 6.99 20.95 -16.36
N ASP A 257 7.95 21.44 -17.14
CA ASP A 257 8.70 20.59 -18.08
C ASP A 257 9.75 19.78 -17.30
N LEU A 258 9.55 18.46 -17.25
CA LEU A 258 10.44 17.52 -16.59
C LEU A 258 11.55 16.96 -17.49
N SER A 259 11.61 17.34 -18.77
CA SER A 259 12.55 16.77 -19.75
C SER A 259 14.01 16.89 -19.33
N VAL A 260 14.37 17.99 -18.67
CA VAL A 260 15.73 18.24 -18.18
C VAL A 260 16.12 17.26 -17.08
N TYR A 261 15.19 16.96 -16.17
CA TYR A 261 15.43 16.09 -15.00
C TYR A 261 15.34 14.60 -15.37
N LYS A 262 14.38 14.21 -16.22
CA LYS A 262 14.21 12.82 -16.68
C LYS A 262 15.42 12.25 -17.43
N ASN A 263 16.19 13.09 -18.09
CA ASN A 263 17.39 12.70 -18.84
C ASN A 263 18.68 12.74 -18.01
N ALA A 264 18.59 13.08 -16.72
CA ALA A 264 19.75 13.11 -15.85
C ALA A 264 20.26 11.69 -15.52
N SER A 265 21.57 11.56 -15.36
CA SER A 265 22.21 10.29 -14.96
C SER A 265 22.11 10.00 -13.45
N VAL A 266 21.65 10.97 -12.68
CA VAL A 266 21.53 10.92 -11.23
C VAL A 266 20.08 11.22 -10.85
N VAL A 267 19.54 10.46 -9.88
CA VAL A 267 18.19 10.66 -9.34
C VAL A 267 18.12 11.90 -8.47
N GLY A 268 16.91 12.47 -8.30
CA GLY A 268 16.68 13.62 -7.41
C GLY A 268 17.24 14.95 -7.92
N THR A 269 17.59 15.07 -9.21
CA THR A 269 18.16 16.30 -9.79
C THR A 269 17.21 17.48 -9.76
N ILE A 270 15.90 17.25 -9.64
CA ILE A 270 14.90 18.31 -9.48
C ILE A 270 15.16 19.17 -8.23
N PHE A 271 15.74 18.58 -7.19
CA PHE A 271 16.06 19.27 -5.93
C PHE A 271 17.28 20.22 -6.03
N HIS A 272 17.95 20.29 -7.17
CA HIS A 272 18.92 21.33 -7.44
C HIS A 272 18.24 22.69 -7.71
N ASP A 273 17.02 22.67 -8.24
CA ASP A 273 16.31 23.88 -8.67
C ASP A 273 15.10 24.20 -7.79
N TYR A 274 14.53 23.19 -7.09
CA TYR A 274 13.31 23.31 -6.29
C TYR A 274 13.46 22.68 -4.92
N SER A 275 12.81 23.28 -3.94
CA SER A 275 12.68 22.67 -2.60
C SER A 275 11.70 21.49 -2.62
N GLY A 276 11.70 20.66 -1.56
CA GLY A 276 10.69 19.62 -1.39
C GLY A 276 9.26 20.18 -1.36
N GLU A 277 9.06 21.34 -0.71
CA GLU A 277 7.76 22.03 -0.69
C GLU A 277 7.31 22.50 -2.07
N ASP A 278 8.25 22.92 -2.93
CA ASP A 278 7.91 23.31 -4.29
C ASP A 278 7.50 22.08 -5.13
N VAL A 279 8.24 20.97 -5.01
CA VAL A 279 7.96 19.73 -5.73
C VAL A 279 6.60 19.15 -5.30
N GLN A 280 6.21 19.28 -4.06
CA GLN A 280 4.86 18.89 -3.61
C GLN A 280 3.74 19.65 -4.34
N LYS A 281 3.98 20.90 -4.75
CA LYS A 281 3.01 21.76 -5.46
C LYS A 281 3.07 21.62 -6.99
N MET A 282 3.80 20.64 -7.52
CA MET A 282 4.00 20.41 -8.94
C MET A 282 3.48 19.04 -9.37
N GLN A 283 3.07 18.89 -10.62
CA GLN A 283 2.80 17.59 -11.23
C GLN A 283 4.12 16.90 -11.61
N ALA A 284 4.89 16.55 -10.60
CA ALA A 284 6.17 15.86 -10.70
C ALA A 284 6.21 14.74 -9.68
N GLY A 285 6.17 13.48 -10.14
CA GLY A 285 6.17 12.30 -9.29
C GLY A 285 7.54 11.65 -9.19
N LYS A 286 7.87 11.09 -8.02
CA LYS A 286 9.08 10.31 -7.77
C LYS A 286 9.05 9.00 -8.53
N GLN A 287 7.93 8.29 -8.46
CA GLN A 287 7.76 6.93 -8.97
C GLN A 287 6.29 6.66 -9.36
N ALA A 288 6.02 5.45 -9.89
CA ALA A 288 4.68 5.03 -10.28
C ALA A 288 3.70 5.08 -9.11
N ASP A 289 2.53 5.67 -9.32
CA ASP A 289 1.39 5.69 -8.40
C ASP A 289 0.15 5.22 -9.18
N ILE A 290 -0.47 6.06 -10.00
CA ILE A 290 -1.59 5.64 -10.86
C ILE A 290 -1.17 4.52 -11.83
N VAL A 291 0.03 4.56 -12.38
CA VAL A 291 0.50 3.50 -13.28
C VAL A 291 0.66 2.17 -12.52
N GLU A 292 1.10 2.21 -11.26
CA GLU A 292 1.12 1.05 -10.38
C GLU A 292 -0.28 0.53 -10.10
N LEU A 293 -1.23 1.42 -9.77
CA LEU A 293 -2.63 1.04 -9.57
C LEU A 293 -3.21 0.32 -10.79
N LEU A 294 -2.97 0.84 -11.99
CA LEU A 294 -3.47 0.27 -13.24
C LEU A 294 -2.79 -1.05 -13.64
N TYR A 295 -1.60 -1.31 -13.11
CA TYR A 295 -0.94 -2.61 -13.20
C TYR A 295 -1.55 -3.62 -12.24
N GLN A 296 -1.77 -3.24 -10.97
CA GLN A 296 -2.31 -4.13 -9.95
C GLN A 296 -3.80 -4.45 -10.16
N MET A 297 -4.57 -3.49 -10.65
CA MET A 297 -6.02 -3.56 -10.80
C MET A 297 -6.44 -3.19 -12.23
N GLU A 298 -6.31 -4.12 -13.16
CA GLU A 298 -6.53 -3.87 -14.58
C GLU A 298 -7.95 -3.45 -14.95
N ASP A 299 -8.95 -3.92 -14.19
CA ASP A 299 -10.37 -3.79 -14.50
C ASP A 299 -11.03 -2.50 -13.97
N ILE A 300 -10.29 -1.63 -13.28
CA ILE A 300 -10.86 -0.40 -12.71
C ILE A 300 -11.18 0.67 -13.75
N THR A 301 -10.68 0.54 -14.96
CA THR A 301 -10.95 1.47 -16.05
C THR A 301 -10.87 0.76 -17.41
N THR A 302 -11.27 1.47 -18.47
CA THR A 302 -11.21 0.93 -19.83
C THR A 302 -9.76 0.89 -20.35
N PRO A 303 -9.44 0.01 -21.32
CA PRO A 303 -8.11 0.00 -21.96
C PRO A 303 -7.70 1.35 -22.57
N ASP A 304 -8.66 2.09 -23.15
CA ASP A 304 -8.41 3.43 -23.70
C ASP A 304 -8.01 4.43 -22.60
N ASN A 305 -8.71 4.42 -21.47
CA ASN A 305 -8.36 5.26 -20.31
C ASN A 305 -7.03 4.80 -19.69
N LYS A 306 -6.75 3.49 -19.61
CA LYS A 306 -5.46 2.96 -19.13
C LYS A 306 -4.30 3.54 -19.98
N ALA A 307 -4.42 3.50 -21.31
CA ALA A 307 -3.43 4.08 -22.20
C ALA A 307 -3.26 5.60 -22.03
N LYS A 308 -4.36 6.35 -21.86
CA LYS A 308 -4.32 7.80 -21.60
C LYS A 308 -3.63 8.11 -20.28
N ASN A 309 -3.96 7.39 -19.22
CA ASN A 309 -3.32 7.55 -17.90
C ASN A 309 -1.83 7.23 -17.97
N TYR A 310 -1.44 6.15 -18.66
CA TYR A 310 -0.03 5.83 -18.85
C TYR A 310 0.73 6.99 -19.49
N VAL A 311 0.26 7.52 -20.63
CA VAL A 311 0.91 8.63 -21.33
C VAL A 311 0.98 9.89 -20.46
N TYR A 312 -0.10 10.17 -19.73
CA TYR A 312 -0.19 11.34 -18.87
C TYR A 312 0.82 11.28 -17.71
N TYR A 313 0.85 10.16 -16.98
CA TYR A 313 1.70 9.99 -15.79
C TYR A 313 3.15 9.68 -16.17
N GLU A 314 3.41 8.98 -17.28
CA GLU A 314 4.77 8.77 -17.77
C GLU A 314 5.50 10.11 -18.02
N ALA A 315 4.82 11.07 -18.63
CA ALA A 315 5.39 12.40 -18.84
C ALA A 315 5.73 13.15 -17.55
N ARG A 316 5.05 12.80 -16.44
CA ARG A 316 5.13 13.47 -15.13
C ARG A 316 5.89 12.70 -14.07
N THR A 317 6.44 11.53 -14.38
CA THR A 317 7.21 10.70 -13.45
C THR A 317 8.70 10.82 -13.72
N LEU A 318 9.48 11.17 -12.71
CA LEU A 318 10.94 11.34 -12.78
C LEU A 318 11.71 10.01 -12.77
N HIS A 319 11.09 8.95 -12.29
CA HIS A 319 11.72 7.65 -12.06
C HIS A 319 12.93 7.71 -11.11
N ASP A 320 12.80 8.50 -10.06
CA ASP A 320 13.83 8.66 -9.03
C ASP A 320 13.90 7.45 -8.07
N SER A 321 13.14 6.40 -8.35
CA SER A 321 13.16 5.11 -7.68
C SER A 321 13.38 3.98 -8.69
N SER A 322 14.14 2.96 -8.29
CA SER A 322 14.34 1.74 -9.09
C SER A 322 13.06 0.95 -9.33
N LEU A 323 12.04 1.13 -8.51
CA LEU A 323 10.75 0.45 -8.61
C LEU A 323 9.93 0.94 -9.81
N SER A 324 10.06 2.22 -10.14
CA SER A 324 9.18 2.91 -11.08
C SER A 324 9.31 2.42 -12.53
N LYS A 325 10.54 2.27 -13.03
CA LYS A 325 10.79 1.94 -14.47
C LYS A 325 10.24 0.58 -14.86
N ALA A 326 10.30 -0.41 -13.95
CA ALA A 326 9.81 -1.76 -14.22
C ALA A 326 8.30 -1.74 -14.49
N ILE A 327 7.53 -1.11 -13.61
CA ILE A 327 6.07 -1.02 -13.73
C ILE A 327 5.65 -0.22 -14.97
N HIS A 328 6.29 0.91 -15.23
CA HIS A 328 6.02 1.66 -16.45
C HIS A 328 6.32 0.85 -17.71
N SER A 329 7.41 0.07 -17.72
CA SER A 329 7.75 -0.80 -18.84
C SER A 329 6.72 -1.92 -19.06
N ILE A 330 6.27 -2.57 -17.99
CA ILE A 330 5.26 -3.63 -18.07
C ILE A 330 3.91 -3.06 -18.53
N THR A 331 3.50 -1.94 -17.98
CA THR A 331 2.20 -1.31 -18.30
C THR A 331 2.16 -0.77 -19.73
N ALA A 332 3.32 -0.45 -20.33
CA ALA A 332 3.43 -0.01 -21.72
C ALA A 332 3.25 -1.12 -22.76
N CYS A 333 3.37 -2.39 -22.37
CA CYS A 333 3.20 -3.57 -23.24
C CYS A 333 1.76 -4.02 -23.33
#